data_e313ae5f671917c8be6750d09e9ede80
#
_entry.id   e313ae5f671917c8be6750d09e9ede80
#
_cell.length_a   1.000
_cell.length_b   1.000
_cell.length_c   1.000
_cell.angle_alpha   90.00
_cell.angle_beta   90.00
_cell.angle_gamma   90.00
#
_symmetry.space_group_name_H-M   'P 1'
#
loop_
_entity.id
_entity.type
_entity.pdbx_description
1 polymer ?
#
loop_
_entity_poly.entity_id
_entity_poly.type
_entity_poly.pdbx_seq_one_letter_code
_entity_poly.pdbx_strand_id
1 'polypeptide(L)'
;MKHSWRRAVLGIAAVAVLTLAAAGCGDDDGDDDGGSASGPTITLSSQDFGEQKTLAQVYGQYLQSRGFNVEIQKPIGSRTQIFKTIDAGKLDMVIDYAGSAASELDPDGKAGKPSPSPDDTAARLKAAIKAAGAPMVPAKIAEAQDANALVANKTWAEENNITKISDLAAIQDEVVFGGSPECVTRADCLPGYKSLYGITFKDVKSLAYGPPLVEGLKSDDVQVIQYQTTGPEIADGTFVVLEDDKGLLSADPVVPLIRDAVADEKLIDALNSLSAELKTEDLAAWNKSTDVDKEEPADVATAWLQDKGLD
;
A
#
# COMPACT_ATOMS: atom_id res chain seq x y z
N MET A 1 -59.64 28.81 -18.43
CA MET A 1 -59.49 30.25 -18.27
C MET A 1 -58.01 30.57 -18.52
N LYS A 2 -57.60 30.85 -19.74
CA LYS A 2 -57.50 32.17 -20.47
C LYS A 2 -56.88 33.25 -19.59
N HIS A 3 -55.61 33.62 -19.91
CA HIS A 3 -55.09 34.90 -20.43
C HIS A 3 -53.56 34.87 -20.32
N SER A 4 -52.76 34.79 -21.34
CA SER A 4 -52.36 35.67 -22.50
C SER A 4 -51.93 37.09 -22.09
N TRP A 5 -50.73 37.44 -22.54
CA TRP A 5 -50.28 38.71 -23.12
C TRP A 5 -48.92 39.16 -22.56
N ARG A 6 -47.99 39.73 -23.23
CA ARG A 6 -47.68 40.11 -24.62
C ARG A 6 -46.24 40.52 -24.70
N ARG A 7 -45.71 40.42 -25.88
CA ARG A 7 -44.43 40.84 -26.42
C ARG A 7 -44.14 42.33 -26.24
N ALA A 8 -42.88 42.73 -26.08
CA ALA A 8 -42.28 43.90 -26.74
C ALA A 8 -40.76 43.72 -26.90
N VAL A 9 -40.31 44.08 -27.93
CA VAL A 9 -39.30 44.10 -28.89
C VAL A 9 -38.52 45.41 -28.85
N LEU A 10 -37.25 45.37 -29.26
CA LEU A 10 -36.33 46.38 -29.80
C LEU A 10 -35.45 47.19 -28.85
N GLY A 11 -34.16 47.20 -29.19
CA GLY A 11 -33.20 48.27 -28.92
C GLY A 11 -31.75 47.86 -29.20
N ILE A 12 -31.34 47.85 -30.45
CA ILE A 12 -29.93 47.79 -30.90
C ILE A 12 -29.24 49.11 -30.61
N ALA A 13 -28.06 49.09 -29.98
CA ALA A 13 -27.05 50.12 -30.13
C ALA A 13 -25.63 49.52 -30.05
N ALA A 14 -24.99 49.45 -31.17
CA ALA A 14 -23.56 49.22 -31.31
C ALA A 14 -22.82 50.52 -31.07
N VAL A 15 -21.82 50.52 -30.17
CA VAL A 15 -20.77 51.54 -30.17
C VAL A 15 -19.42 50.87 -30.12
N ALA A 16 -18.70 51.00 -31.20
CA ALA A 16 -17.28 50.70 -31.31
C ALA A 16 -16.48 51.96 -30.92
N VAL A 17 -15.52 51.85 -30.03
CA VAL A 17 -14.44 52.86 -29.91
C VAL A 17 -13.13 52.21 -29.57
N LEU A 18 -12.23 52.42 -30.47
CA LEU A 18 -10.79 52.35 -30.61
C LEU A 18 -9.92 52.39 -29.31
N THR A 19 -8.95 51.52 -29.33
CA THR A 19 -7.50 51.58 -29.02
C THR A 19 -6.94 52.80 -28.30
N LEU A 20 -6.21 52.54 -27.18
CA LEU A 20 -4.94 53.24 -26.89
C LEU A 20 -3.98 52.27 -26.23
N ALA A 21 -2.84 52.05 -26.90
CA ALA A 21 -1.67 51.39 -26.35
C ALA A 21 -0.99 52.41 -25.39
N ALA A 22 -0.69 51.98 -24.18
CA ALA A 22 0.29 52.66 -23.34
C ALA A 22 1.30 51.60 -22.88
N ALA A 23 2.51 51.69 -23.43
CA ALA A 23 3.68 51.04 -22.91
C ALA A 23 4.04 51.64 -21.54
N GLY A 24 4.10 50.82 -20.53
CA GLY A 24 4.63 51.11 -19.21
C GLY A 24 5.60 50.01 -18.83
N CYS A 25 6.90 50.31 -19.03
CA CYS A 25 7.96 49.54 -18.37
C CYS A 25 7.87 49.79 -16.87
N GLY A 26 7.82 48.76 -16.10
CA GLY A 26 8.02 48.68 -14.68
C GLY A 26 8.71 47.41 -14.38
N ASP A 27 10.04 47.46 -14.20
CA ASP A 27 10.84 46.41 -13.58
C ASP A 27 10.32 46.25 -12.15
N ASP A 28 9.90 45.07 -11.83
CA ASP A 28 9.81 44.58 -10.45
C ASP A 28 10.24 43.13 -10.46
N ASP A 29 11.53 42.92 -10.14
CA ASP A 29 12.15 41.66 -9.86
C ASP A 29 11.52 41.07 -8.59
N GLY A 30 10.55 40.19 -8.78
CA GLY A 30 10.00 39.30 -7.76
C GLY A 30 10.14 37.89 -8.29
N ASP A 31 11.31 37.30 -8.12
CA ASP A 31 11.52 35.87 -8.25
C ASP A 31 10.67 35.16 -7.17
N ASP A 32 9.43 34.90 -7.48
CA ASP A 32 8.62 33.89 -6.79
C ASP A 32 8.76 32.59 -7.59
N ASP A 33 9.88 31.90 -7.33
CA ASP A 33 10.21 30.59 -7.91
C ASP A 33 9.38 29.49 -7.25
N GLY A 34 8.09 29.68 -7.25
CA GLY A 34 7.11 28.65 -6.99
C GLY A 34 7.07 27.72 -8.20
N GLY A 35 7.93 26.71 -8.21
CA GLY A 35 8.02 25.70 -9.27
C GLY A 35 6.64 25.16 -9.62
N SER A 36 6.05 25.69 -10.70
CA SER A 36 4.78 25.23 -11.22
C SER A 36 4.94 23.77 -11.65
N ALA A 37 4.23 22.85 -10.99
CA ALA A 37 4.23 21.45 -11.37
C ALA A 37 3.97 21.32 -12.88
N SER A 38 4.82 20.62 -13.60
CA SER A 38 4.77 20.54 -15.07
C SER A 38 4.23 19.18 -15.51
N GLY A 39 3.35 19.19 -16.51
CA GLY A 39 2.82 17.97 -17.11
C GLY A 39 1.35 17.68 -16.81
N PRO A 40 0.81 16.59 -17.36
CA PRO A 40 -0.56 16.16 -17.06
C PRO A 40 -0.70 15.81 -15.58
N THR A 41 -1.91 16.00 -15.04
CA THR A 41 -2.22 15.55 -13.68
C THR A 41 -2.21 14.03 -13.61
N ILE A 42 -1.50 13.48 -12.63
CA ILE A 42 -1.46 12.06 -12.29
C ILE A 42 -2.36 11.85 -11.08
N THR A 43 -3.43 11.08 -11.25
CA THR A 43 -4.34 10.76 -10.15
C THR A 43 -3.85 9.51 -9.39
N LEU A 44 -3.69 9.64 -8.08
CA LEU A 44 -3.27 8.56 -7.16
C LEU A 44 -4.36 8.32 -6.11
N SER A 45 -4.68 7.08 -5.85
CA SER A 45 -5.60 6.69 -4.77
C SER A 45 -5.12 5.42 -4.07
N SER A 46 -5.84 5.01 -3.01
CA SER A 46 -5.50 3.86 -2.17
C SER A 46 -6.72 3.02 -1.82
N GLN A 47 -6.47 1.86 -1.24
CA GLN A 47 -7.47 1.14 -0.45
C GLN A 47 -7.75 1.92 0.86
N ASP A 48 -8.88 1.61 1.52
CA ASP A 48 -9.35 2.38 2.69
C ASP A 48 -8.88 1.77 4.02
N PHE A 49 -7.55 1.69 4.22
CA PHE A 49 -6.94 1.35 5.51
C PHE A 49 -5.63 2.15 5.72
N GLY A 50 -5.16 2.24 6.97
CA GLY A 50 -4.10 3.15 7.41
C GLY A 50 -2.85 3.11 6.55
N GLU A 51 -2.23 1.93 6.42
CA GLU A 51 -0.98 1.74 5.68
C GLU A 51 -1.10 2.17 4.21
N GLN A 52 -2.18 1.78 3.53
CA GLN A 52 -2.39 2.14 2.12
C GLN A 52 -2.58 3.65 1.92
N LYS A 53 -3.26 4.33 2.86
CA LYS A 53 -3.39 5.79 2.85
C LYS A 53 -2.02 6.45 3.03
N THR A 54 -1.21 5.94 3.94
CA THR A 54 0.14 6.46 4.20
C THR A 54 1.05 6.24 2.99
N LEU A 55 1.03 5.05 2.38
CA LEU A 55 1.76 4.77 1.13
C LEU A 55 1.37 5.76 0.02
N ALA A 56 0.06 6.00 -0.19
CA ALA A 56 -0.38 6.97 -1.19
C ALA A 56 0.12 8.39 -0.88
N GLN A 57 0.14 8.81 0.39
CA GLN A 57 0.69 10.10 0.80
C GLN A 57 2.20 10.19 0.57
N VAL A 58 2.97 9.17 0.98
CA VAL A 58 4.43 9.13 0.82
C VAL A 58 4.80 9.24 -0.65
N TYR A 59 4.24 8.40 -1.51
CA TYR A 59 4.56 8.43 -2.94
C TYR A 59 4.03 9.70 -3.62
N GLY A 60 2.83 10.15 -3.26
CA GLY A 60 2.23 11.34 -3.82
C GLY A 60 2.99 12.61 -3.48
N GLN A 61 3.32 12.84 -2.21
CA GLN A 61 4.10 14.00 -1.76
C GLN A 61 5.52 13.99 -2.33
N TYR A 62 6.17 12.82 -2.36
CA TYR A 62 7.49 12.68 -2.99
C TYR A 62 7.46 13.08 -4.46
N LEU A 63 6.50 12.60 -5.24
CA LEU A 63 6.38 12.98 -6.64
C LEU A 63 6.10 14.47 -6.81
N GLN A 64 5.26 15.07 -5.95
CA GLN A 64 5.00 16.51 -5.93
C GLN A 64 6.28 17.30 -5.69
N SER A 65 7.14 16.88 -4.73
CA SER A 65 8.44 17.53 -4.47
C SER A 65 9.41 17.41 -5.66
N ARG A 66 9.24 16.41 -6.52
CA ARG A 66 10.00 16.23 -7.76
C ARG A 66 9.38 16.94 -8.98
N GLY A 67 8.36 17.77 -8.76
CA GLY A 67 7.74 18.62 -9.78
C GLY A 67 6.68 17.90 -10.64
N PHE A 68 6.20 16.72 -10.23
CA PHE A 68 5.05 16.09 -10.87
C PHE A 68 3.74 16.71 -10.38
N ASN A 69 2.78 16.85 -11.27
CA ASN A 69 1.43 17.29 -10.91
C ASN A 69 0.60 16.09 -10.46
N VAL A 70 0.63 15.78 -9.16
CA VAL A 70 -0.06 14.62 -8.56
C VAL A 70 -1.25 15.07 -7.73
N GLU A 71 -2.43 14.49 -8.02
CA GLU A 71 -3.64 14.61 -7.21
C GLU A 71 -3.84 13.33 -6.38
N ILE A 72 -3.67 13.43 -5.06
CA ILE A 72 -3.95 12.34 -4.14
C ILE A 72 -5.44 12.35 -3.81
N GLN A 73 -6.16 11.39 -4.36
CA GLN A 73 -7.61 11.26 -4.21
C GLN A 73 -7.99 10.53 -2.91
N LYS A 74 -9.27 10.66 -2.53
CA LYS A 74 -9.83 9.89 -1.42
C LYS A 74 -9.73 8.39 -1.72
N PRO A 75 -9.58 7.53 -0.67
CA PRO A 75 -9.56 6.09 -0.83
C PRO A 75 -10.78 5.56 -1.62
N ILE A 76 -10.54 4.62 -2.53
CA ILE A 76 -11.60 4.04 -3.38
C ILE A 76 -12.21 2.78 -2.74
N GLY A 77 -11.58 2.23 -1.71
CA GLY A 77 -12.06 1.04 -1.01
C GLY A 77 -11.25 -0.21 -1.37
N SER A 78 -11.81 -1.19 -2.10
CA SER A 78 -11.13 -2.46 -2.36
C SER A 78 -10.20 -2.40 -3.59
N ARG A 79 -9.20 -3.31 -3.63
CA ARG A 79 -8.30 -3.51 -4.78
C ARG A 79 -9.08 -3.73 -6.08
N THR A 80 -10.12 -4.55 -6.05
CA THR A 80 -11.00 -4.79 -7.21
C THR A 80 -11.62 -3.50 -7.76
N GLN A 81 -12.04 -2.57 -6.89
CA GLN A 81 -12.59 -1.28 -7.31
C GLN A 81 -11.51 -0.37 -7.88
N ILE A 82 -10.33 -0.36 -7.28
CA ILE A 82 -9.17 0.40 -7.76
C ILE A 82 -8.79 -0.05 -9.18
N PHE A 83 -8.63 -1.35 -9.41
CA PHE A 83 -8.24 -1.88 -10.73
C PHE A 83 -9.29 -1.59 -11.80
N LYS A 84 -10.58 -1.70 -11.47
CA LYS A 84 -11.67 -1.26 -12.37
C LYS A 84 -11.60 0.24 -12.69
N THR A 85 -11.15 1.07 -11.75
CA THR A 85 -11.04 2.51 -11.94
C THR A 85 -9.84 2.86 -12.82
N ILE A 86 -8.72 2.13 -12.69
CA ILE A 86 -7.56 2.22 -13.60
C ILE A 86 -7.94 1.76 -15.00
N ASP A 87 -8.62 0.61 -15.13
CA ASP A 87 -9.09 0.07 -16.41
C ASP A 87 -10.03 1.04 -17.14
N ALA A 88 -10.87 1.74 -16.40
CA ALA A 88 -11.75 2.78 -16.93
C ALA A 88 -11.02 4.11 -17.27
N GLY A 89 -9.72 4.23 -17.04
CA GLY A 89 -8.92 5.43 -17.27
C GLY A 89 -9.25 6.60 -16.33
N LYS A 90 -9.81 6.33 -15.16
CA LYS A 90 -10.23 7.34 -14.16
C LYS A 90 -9.29 7.43 -12.97
N LEU A 91 -8.30 6.56 -12.89
CA LEU A 91 -7.21 6.57 -11.93
C LEU A 91 -5.93 6.22 -12.68
N ASP A 92 -4.83 6.88 -12.35
CA ASP A 92 -3.57 6.70 -13.03
C ASP A 92 -2.59 5.82 -12.25
N MET A 93 -2.68 5.81 -10.92
CA MET A 93 -1.70 5.13 -10.09
C MET A 93 -2.30 4.63 -8.79
N VAL A 94 -1.79 3.51 -8.31
CA VAL A 94 -1.97 2.98 -6.96
C VAL A 94 -0.65 2.40 -6.46
N ILE A 95 -0.39 2.52 -5.16
CA ILE A 95 0.70 1.80 -4.51
C ILE A 95 0.08 0.56 -3.88
N ASP A 96 0.50 -0.62 -4.30
CA ASP A 96 -0.12 -1.88 -3.89
C ASP A 96 0.96 -2.90 -3.46
N TYR A 97 0.57 -4.13 -3.20
CA TYR A 97 1.46 -5.25 -2.86
C TYR A 97 1.46 -6.25 -4.00
N ALA A 98 2.65 -6.67 -4.42
CA ALA A 98 2.84 -7.41 -5.67
C ALA A 98 2.16 -8.79 -5.69
N GLY A 99 2.19 -9.52 -4.59
CA GLY A 99 1.57 -10.84 -4.47
C GLY A 99 0.04 -10.76 -4.45
N SER A 100 -0.48 -9.81 -3.70
CA SER A 100 -1.90 -9.52 -3.59
C SER A 100 -2.49 -9.01 -4.90
N ALA A 101 -1.80 -8.09 -5.58
CA ALA A 101 -2.19 -7.57 -6.89
C ALA A 101 -2.19 -8.69 -7.96
N ALA A 102 -1.15 -9.55 -7.95
CA ALA A 102 -1.09 -10.70 -8.86
C ALA A 102 -2.25 -11.66 -8.62
N SER A 103 -2.65 -11.90 -7.37
CA SER A 103 -3.76 -12.81 -7.04
C SER A 103 -5.11 -12.24 -7.45
N GLU A 104 -5.32 -10.93 -7.37
CA GLU A 104 -6.53 -10.26 -7.85
C GLU A 104 -6.66 -10.35 -9.38
N LEU A 105 -5.55 -10.15 -10.11
CA LEU A 105 -5.54 -10.18 -11.57
C LEU A 105 -5.59 -11.60 -12.15
N ASP A 106 -5.14 -12.59 -11.38
CA ASP A 106 -5.05 -13.99 -11.81
C ASP A 106 -5.61 -14.95 -10.73
N PRO A 107 -6.93 -14.90 -10.46
CA PRO A 107 -7.54 -15.72 -9.42
C PRO A 107 -7.44 -17.23 -9.69
N ASP A 108 -7.24 -17.62 -10.95
CA ASP A 108 -7.05 -19.02 -11.35
C ASP A 108 -5.61 -19.50 -11.18
N GLY A 109 -4.66 -18.63 -10.86
CA GLY A 109 -3.24 -18.96 -10.67
C GLY A 109 -2.49 -19.38 -11.94
N LYS A 110 -2.94 -18.93 -13.11
CA LYS A 110 -2.33 -19.24 -14.41
C LYS A 110 -0.97 -18.58 -14.62
N ALA A 111 -0.76 -17.41 -13.98
CA ALA A 111 0.50 -16.68 -14.03
C ALA A 111 1.56 -17.22 -13.06
N GLY A 112 1.25 -18.26 -12.30
CA GLY A 112 2.15 -18.89 -11.34
C GLY A 112 1.58 -18.95 -9.92
N LYS A 113 2.27 -19.66 -9.05
CA LYS A 113 1.89 -19.78 -7.63
C LYS A 113 2.52 -18.65 -6.81
N PRO A 114 1.94 -18.32 -5.63
CA PRO A 114 2.63 -17.51 -4.63
C PRO A 114 4.02 -18.05 -4.29
N SER A 115 4.97 -17.17 -4.04
CA SER A 115 6.37 -17.49 -3.75
C SER A 115 6.88 -16.69 -2.54
N PRO A 116 7.77 -17.26 -1.71
CA PRO A 116 8.47 -16.49 -0.66
C PRO A 116 9.53 -15.53 -1.24
N SER A 117 9.88 -15.66 -2.52
CA SER A 117 10.84 -14.79 -3.19
C SER A 117 10.14 -13.52 -3.70
N PRO A 118 10.60 -12.31 -3.30
CA PRO A 118 10.09 -11.05 -3.84
C PRO A 118 10.24 -10.94 -5.35
N ASP A 119 11.37 -11.39 -5.91
CA ASP A 119 11.63 -11.36 -7.36
C ASP A 119 10.67 -12.26 -8.15
N ASP A 120 10.40 -13.47 -7.66
CA ASP A 120 9.41 -14.37 -8.26
C ASP A 120 8.01 -13.78 -8.17
N THR A 121 7.68 -13.13 -7.06
CA THR A 121 6.40 -12.44 -6.87
C THR A 121 6.25 -11.27 -7.85
N ALA A 122 7.30 -10.48 -8.06
CA ALA A 122 7.31 -9.43 -9.07
C ALA A 122 7.18 -9.98 -10.50
N ALA A 123 7.83 -11.09 -10.80
CA ALA A 123 7.70 -11.77 -12.10
C ALA A 123 6.28 -12.30 -12.31
N ARG A 124 5.68 -12.90 -11.28
CA ARG A 124 4.29 -13.36 -11.27
C ARG A 124 3.31 -12.20 -11.50
N LEU A 125 3.51 -11.05 -10.85
CA LEU A 125 2.68 -9.86 -11.06
C LEU A 125 2.71 -9.40 -12.52
N LYS A 126 3.91 -9.30 -13.13
CA LYS A 126 4.04 -8.95 -14.56
C LYS A 126 3.31 -9.93 -15.48
N ALA A 127 3.40 -11.24 -15.17
CA ALA A 127 2.69 -12.26 -15.92
C ALA A 127 1.17 -12.15 -15.74
N ALA A 128 0.67 -11.85 -14.54
CA ALA A 128 -0.74 -11.67 -14.24
C ALA A 128 -1.32 -10.44 -14.96
N ILE A 129 -0.64 -9.29 -14.90
CA ILE A 129 -1.00 -8.07 -15.65
C ILE A 129 -1.16 -8.38 -17.14
N LYS A 130 -0.16 -9.05 -17.73
CA LYS A 130 -0.18 -9.44 -19.15
C LYS A 130 -1.32 -10.40 -19.47
N ALA A 131 -1.56 -11.40 -18.63
CA ALA A 131 -2.62 -12.40 -18.86
C ALA A 131 -4.02 -11.79 -18.73
N ALA A 132 -4.21 -10.86 -17.80
CA ALA A 132 -5.45 -10.11 -17.64
C ALA A 132 -5.68 -9.07 -18.73
N GLY A 133 -4.64 -8.66 -19.48
CA GLY A 133 -4.69 -7.53 -20.40
C GLY A 133 -4.93 -6.20 -19.70
N ALA A 134 -4.52 -6.10 -18.42
CA ALA A 134 -4.73 -4.91 -17.62
C ALA A 134 -3.86 -3.74 -18.13
N PRO A 135 -4.40 -2.51 -18.28
CA PRO A 135 -3.70 -1.37 -18.86
C PRO A 135 -2.77 -0.71 -17.82
N MET A 136 -1.86 -1.48 -17.23
CA MET A 136 -0.95 -0.99 -16.21
C MET A 136 0.44 -1.63 -16.30
N VAL A 137 1.44 -0.90 -15.85
CA VAL A 137 2.82 -1.36 -15.69
C VAL A 137 3.25 -1.25 -14.24
N PRO A 138 3.97 -2.24 -13.69
CA PRO A 138 4.57 -2.13 -12.38
C PRO A 138 5.91 -1.41 -12.46
N ALA A 139 6.19 -0.51 -11.52
CA ALA A 139 7.55 -0.06 -11.24
C ALA A 139 8.35 -1.17 -10.52
N LYS A 140 9.55 -0.88 -10.05
CA LYS A 140 10.30 -1.85 -9.22
C LYS A 140 9.62 -2.02 -7.86
N ILE A 141 9.63 -3.25 -7.37
CA ILE A 141 9.21 -3.55 -6.00
C ILE A 141 10.15 -2.88 -5.00
N ALA A 142 9.62 -2.50 -3.84
CA ALA A 142 10.41 -2.09 -2.70
C ALA A 142 11.01 -3.31 -1.97
N GLU A 143 11.97 -3.07 -1.08
CA GLU A 143 12.37 -4.06 -0.07
C GLU A 143 11.27 -4.22 0.99
N ALA A 144 10.55 -3.13 1.29
CA ALA A 144 9.39 -3.14 2.17
C ALA A 144 8.28 -4.07 1.67
N GLN A 145 7.70 -4.83 2.58
CA GLN A 145 6.59 -5.72 2.30
C GLN A 145 5.59 -5.78 3.46
N ASP A 146 4.32 -5.96 3.13
CA ASP A 146 3.28 -6.37 4.08
C ASP A 146 2.87 -7.81 3.77
N ALA A 147 3.56 -8.75 4.40
CA ALA A 147 3.37 -10.19 4.20
C ALA A 147 2.76 -10.85 5.44
N ASN A 148 2.07 -11.97 5.23
CA ASN A 148 1.70 -12.84 6.35
C ASN A 148 2.95 -13.31 7.09
N ALA A 149 2.88 -13.35 8.41
CA ALA A 149 3.97 -13.76 9.28
C ALA A 149 3.47 -14.62 10.43
N LEU A 150 4.30 -15.54 10.90
CA LEU A 150 4.12 -16.15 12.22
C LEU A 150 4.84 -15.29 13.24
N VAL A 151 4.09 -14.79 14.21
CA VAL A 151 4.55 -13.79 15.17
C VAL A 151 4.43 -14.35 16.59
N ALA A 152 5.42 -14.07 17.43
CA ALA A 152 5.45 -14.45 18.83
C ALA A 152 5.59 -13.21 19.73
N ASN A 153 5.22 -13.35 21.01
CA ASN A 153 5.65 -12.39 22.03
C ASN A 153 7.17 -12.43 22.11
N LYS A 154 7.83 -11.27 22.07
CA LYS A 154 9.29 -11.19 22.02
C LYS A 154 9.96 -11.82 23.25
N THR A 155 9.47 -11.51 24.45
CA THR A 155 10.02 -12.04 25.70
C THR A 155 9.88 -13.58 25.74
N TRP A 156 8.70 -14.09 25.38
CA TRP A 156 8.48 -15.53 25.31
C TRP A 156 9.40 -16.22 24.28
N ALA A 157 9.58 -15.63 23.11
CA ALA A 157 10.46 -16.16 22.07
C ALA A 157 11.92 -16.20 22.52
N GLU A 158 12.40 -15.13 23.18
CA GLU A 158 13.76 -15.05 23.75
C GLU A 158 13.99 -16.10 24.86
N GLU A 159 13.05 -16.25 25.79
CA GLU A 159 13.12 -17.22 26.90
C GLU A 159 13.15 -18.67 26.41
N ASN A 160 12.50 -18.97 25.29
CA ASN A 160 12.42 -20.30 24.69
C ASN A 160 13.43 -20.52 23.54
N ASN A 161 14.28 -19.51 23.24
CA ASN A 161 15.25 -19.54 22.12
C ASN A 161 14.61 -19.80 20.76
N ILE A 162 13.43 -19.20 20.51
CA ILE A 162 12.69 -19.29 19.26
C ILE A 162 13.01 -18.07 18.40
N THR A 163 13.60 -18.30 17.23
CA THR A 163 13.93 -17.25 16.25
C THR A 163 13.30 -17.51 14.88
N LYS A 164 12.99 -18.77 14.57
CA LYS A 164 12.44 -19.20 13.30
C LYS A 164 11.32 -20.21 13.48
N ILE A 165 10.52 -20.38 12.46
CA ILE A 165 9.34 -21.27 12.50
C ILE A 165 9.73 -22.71 12.82
N SER A 166 10.84 -23.23 12.26
CA SER A 166 11.28 -24.59 12.52
C SER A 166 11.68 -24.88 13.97
N ASP A 167 12.04 -23.85 14.78
CA ASP A 167 12.38 -24.01 16.19
C ASP A 167 11.18 -24.49 17.02
N LEU A 168 9.96 -24.11 16.60
CA LEU A 168 8.72 -24.51 17.26
C LEU A 168 8.47 -26.02 17.24
N ALA A 169 9.06 -26.75 16.29
CA ALA A 169 8.86 -28.19 16.18
C ALA A 169 9.32 -28.95 17.45
N ALA A 170 10.34 -28.44 18.16
CA ALA A 170 10.86 -29.05 19.36
C ALA A 170 9.92 -28.90 20.58
N ILE A 171 9.07 -27.91 20.58
CA ILE A 171 8.17 -27.54 21.70
C ILE A 171 6.70 -27.47 21.29
N GLN A 172 6.34 -28.01 20.11
CA GLN A 172 5.01 -27.88 19.51
C GLN A 172 3.85 -28.31 20.43
N ASP A 173 4.10 -29.29 21.33
CA ASP A 173 3.13 -29.80 22.29
C ASP A 173 2.85 -28.82 23.46
N GLU A 174 3.60 -27.72 23.53
CA GLU A 174 3.43 -26.66 24.53
C GLU A 174 2.84 -25.38 23.91
N VAL A 175 2.91 -25.23 22.58
CA VAL A 175 2.55 -24.02 21.85
C VAL A 175 1.08 -24.03 21.45
N VAL A 176 0.35 -23.00 21.88
CA VAL A 176 -1.01 -22.69 21.40
C VAL A 176 -0.92 -21.67 20.28
N PHE A 177 -1.53 -21.99 19.15
CA PHE A 177 -1.59 -21.11 17.97
C PHE A 177 -2.88 -20.28 17.99
N GLY A 178 -2.77 -18.99 17.64
CA GLY A 178 -3.89 -18.10 17.37
C GLY A 178 -3.96 -17.71 15.89
N GLY A 179 -5.15 -17.75 15.30
CA GLY A 179 -5.34 -17.32 13.93
C GLY A 179 -6.81 -17.13 13.57
N SER A 180 -7.07 -16.50 12.43
CA SER A 180 -8.42 -16.34 11.90
C SER A 180 -9.07 -17.70 11.56
N PRO A 181 -10.40 -17.80 11.53
CA PRO A 181 -11.09 -19.07 11.28
C PRO A 181 -10.64 -19.79 10.00
N GLU A 182 -10.31 -19.06 8.95
CA GLU A 182 -9.86 -19.58 7.67
C GLU A 182 -8.47 -20.23 7.72
N CYS A 183 -7.67 -19.97 8.75
CA CYS A 183 -6.36 -20.59 8.95
C CYS A 183 -6.41 -22.12 8.97
N VAL A 184 -7.52 -22.69 9.36
CA VAL A 184 -7.72 -24.16 9.40
C VAL A 184 -7.60 -24.78 8.01
N THR A 185 -7.95 -24.05 6.96
CA THR A 185 -7.99 -24.55 5.57
C THR A 185 -6.99 -23.89 4.63
N ARG A 186 -6.44 -22.73 5.01
CA ARG A 186 -5.46 -22.01 4.18
C ARG A 186 -4.13 -22.75 4.11
N ALA A 187 -3.62 -22.95 2.88
CA ALA A 187 -2.38 -23.66 2.64
C ALA A 187 -1.14 -22.99 3.27
N ASP A 188 -1.18 -21.67 3.41
CA ASP A 188 -0.15 -20.83 4.00
C ASP A 188 -0.36 -20.60 5.52
N CYS A 189 -1.13 -21.46 6.18
CA CYS A 189 -1.38 -21.42 7.62
C CYS A 189 -1.27 -22.85 8.21
N LEU A 190 -2.23 -23.33 9.01
CA LEU A 190 -2.14 -24.62 9.72
C LEU A 190 -1.79 -25.81 8.81
N PRO A 191 -2.41 -26.01 7.63
CA PRO A 191 -2.00 -27.07 6.73
C PRO A 191 -0.55 -26.96 6.26
N GLY A 192 -0.06 -25.75 6.05
CA GLY A 192 1.32 -25.49 5.65
C GLY A 192 2.32 -25.72 6.77
N TYR A 193 2.05 -25.24 7.99
CA TYR A 193 2.89 -25.54 9.15
C TYR A 193 3.02 -27.04 9.38
N LYS A 194 1.94 -27.78 9.22
CA LYS A 194 1.98 -29.24 9.34
C LYS A 194 2.75 -29.92 8.21
N SER A 195 2.49 -29.56 6.95
CA SER A 195 3.06 -30.25 5.80
C SER A 195 4.53 -29.93 5.55
N LEU A 196 4.94 -28.66 5.75
CA LEU A 196 6.28 -28.19 5.44
C LEU A 196 7.21 -28.21 6.66
N TYR A 197 6.68 -27.81 7.82
CA TYR A 197 7.43 -27.74 9.08
C TYR A 197 7.29 -28.97 9.96
N GLY A 198 6.26 -29.80 9.74
CA GLY A 198 5.93 -30.93 10.59
C GLY A 198 5.31 -30.53 11.93
N ILE A 199 4.89 -29.26 12.07
CA ILE A 199 4.35 -28.73 13.32
C ILE A 199 2.86 -29.02 13.42
N THR A 200 2.46 -29.58 14.57
CA THR A 200 1.07 -29.70 14.99
C THR A 200 0.97 -29.06 16.36
N PHE A 201 0.39 -27.88 16.42
CA PHE A 201 0.27 -27.12 17.67
C PHE A 201 -0.57 -27.86 18.72
N LYS A 202 -0.26 -27.62 20.01
CA LYS A 202 -0.99 -28.17 21.18
C LYS A 202 -2.47 -27.89 21.11
N ASP A 203 -2.82 -26.65 20.76
CA ASP A 203 -4.18 -26.18 20.60
C ASP A 203 -4.22 -25.06 19.57
N VAL A 204 -5.42 -24.79 19.04
CA VAL A 204 -5.66 -23.76 18.03
C VAL A 204 -6.84 -22.90 18.50
N LYS A 205 -6.58 -21.64 18.79
CA LYS A 205 -7.62 -20.64 19.08
C LYS A 205 -8.01 -19.88 17.82
N SER A 206 -9.28 -19.99 17.44
CA SER A 206 -9.86 -19.19 16.36
C SER A 206 -10.20 -17.80 16.91
N LEU A 207 -9.42 -16.80 16.55
CA LEU A 207 -9.53 -15.41 16.98
C LEU A 207 -9.78 -14.54 15.75
N ALA A 208 -10.64 -13.51 15.89
CA ALA A 208 -10.82 -12.54 14.83
C ALA A 208 -9.52 -11.75 14.62
N TYR A 209 -9.22 -11.43 13.36
CA TYR A 209 -8.08 -10.60 13.01
C TYR A 209 -8.16 -9.21 13.69
N GLY A 210 -7.00 -8.67 14.06
CA GLY A 210 -6.89 -7.39 14.76
C GLY A 210 -6.85 -7.54 16.29
N PRO A 211 -7.52 -6.65 17.06
CA PRO A 211 -7.35 -6.59 18.52
C PRO A 211 -7.55 -7.92 19.25
N PRO A 212 -8.52 -8.79 18.94
CA PRO A 212 -8.65 -10.07 19.63
C PRO A 212 -7.43 -11.00 19.48
N LEU A 213 -6.81 -10.98 18.30
CA LEU A 213 -5.62 -11.77 18.00
C LEU A 213 -4.41 -11.23 18.79
N VAL A 214 -4.23 -9.91 18.77
CA VAL A 214 -3.17 -9.21 19.49
C VAL A 214 -3.28 -9.39 21.01
N GLU A 215 -4.48 -9.26 21.57
CA GLU A 215 -4.72 -9.46 23.00
C GLU A 215 -4.48 -10.91 23.43
N GLY A 216 -4.85 -11.88 22.57
CA GLY A 216 -4.57 -13.29 22.83
C GLY A 216 -3.07 -13.58 22.98
N LEU A 217 -2.22 -12.90 22.18
CA LEU A 217 -0.76 -13.04 22.28
C LEU A 217 -0.18 -12.25 23.46
N LYS A 218 -0.72 -11.05 23.75
CA LYS A 218 -0.28 -10.22 24.90
C LYS A 218 -0.61 -10.87 26.26
N SER A 219 -1.70 -11.62 26.33
CA SER A 219 -2.17 -12.29 27.57
C SER A 219 -1.62 -13.71 27.77
N ASP A 220 -0.73 -14.18 26.91
CA ASP A 220 -0.23 -15.57 26.86
C ASP A 220 -1.32 -16.64 26.65
N ASP A 221 -2.50 -16.24 26.21
CA ASP A 221 -3.56 -17.16 25.83
C ASP A 221 -3.17 -18.00 24.60
N VAL A 222 -2.30 -17.44 23.74
CA VAL A 222 -1.61 -18.09 22.63
C VAL A 222 -0.13 -17.67 22.64
N GLN A 223 0.77 -18.52 22.19
CA GLN A 223 2.21 -18.23 22.14
C GLN A 223 2.67 -17.71 20.78
N VAL A 224 1.96 -18.07 19.73
CA VAL A 224 2.20 -17.59 18.36
C VAL A 224 0.89 -17.28 17.66
N ILE A 225 0.92 -16.30 16.75
CA ILE A 225 -0.23 -15.90 15.95
C ILE A 225 0.13 -15.78 14.46
N GLN A 226 -0.83 -16.10 13.59
CA GLN A 226 -0.75 -15.67 12.19
C GLN A 226 -1.10 -14.19 12.13
N TYR A 227 -0.12 -13.37 11.78
CA TYR A 227 -0.22 -11.91 11.76
C TYR A 227 0.39 -11.36 10.48
N GLN A 228 0.85 -10.11 10.48
CA GLN A 228 1.53 -9.47 9.35
C GLN A 228 2.86 -8.85 9.78
N THR A 229 3.77 -8.69 8.83
CA THR A 229 5.12 -8.15 9.06
C THR A 229 5.11 -6.68 9.47
N THR A 230 4.03 -5.96 9.20
CA THR A 230 3.88 -4.51 9.43
C THR A 230 3.02 -4.16 10.66
N GLY A 231 2.76 -5.14 11.52
CA GLY A 231 1.97 -4.92 12.75
C GLY A 231 2.59 -3.87 13.68
N PRO A 232 1.79 -2.96 14.27
CA PRO A 232 2.28 -1.92 15.18
C PRO A 232 3.09 -2.45 16.37
N GLU A 233 2.74 -3.63 16.88
CA GLU A 233 3.40 -4.27 17.99
C GLU A 233 4.80 -4.80 17.65
N ILE A 234 5.09 -4.96 16.34
CA ILE A 234 6.44 -5.27 15.85
C ILE A 234 7.30 -4.01 15.92
N ALA A 235 6.75 -2.86 15.53
CA ALA A 235 7.45 -1.58 15.61
C ALA A 235 7.80 -1.16 17.03
N ASP A 236 6.94 -1.43 18.02
CA ASP A 236 7.20 -1.11 19.44
C ASP A 236 8.05 -2.18 20.16
N GLY A 237 8.37 -3.28 19.48
CA GLY A 237 9.20 -4.35 20.00
C GLY A 237 8.50 -5.30 20.98
N THR A 238 7.18 -5.25 21.09
CA THR A 238 6.38 -6.19 21.90
C THR A 238 6.35 -7.57 21.26
N PHE A 239 6.24 -7.62 19.93
CA PHE A 239 6.20 -8.84 19.15
C PHE A 239 7.45 -8.99 18.27
N VAL A 240 7.72 -10.23 17.87
CA VAL A 240 8.79 -10.58 16.92
C VAL A 240 8.25 -11.48 15.83
N VAL A 241 8.66 -11.20 14.60
CA VAL A 241 8.40 -12.07 13.45
C VAL A 241 9.38 -13.23 13.50
N LEU A 242 8.86 -14.46 13.42
CA LEU A 242 9.69 -15.65 13.29
C LEU A 242 10.11 -15.83 11.83
N GLU A 243 11.40 -16.11 11.61
CA GLU A 243 11.95 -16.38 10.28
C GLU A 243 11.24 -17.58 9.62
N ASP A 244 10.72 -17.40 8.43
CA ASP A 244 10.15 -18.47 7.59
C ASP A 244 11.26 -19.22 6.85
N ASP A 245 12.03 -20.02 7.57
CA ASP A 245 13.24 -20.69 7.09
C ASP A 245 13.00 -21.82 6.07
N LYS A 246 11.72 -22.14 5.77
CA LYS A 246 11.35 -23.10 4.71
C LYS A 246 10.47 -22.51 3.60
N GLY A 247 10.13 -21.23 3.69
CA GLY A 247 9.41 -20.51 2.64
C GLY A 247 7.95 -20.95 2.47
N LEU A 248 7.21 -21.06 3.57
CA LEU A 248 5.76 -21.31 3.56
C LEU A 248 4.98 -20.07 3.14
N LEU A 249 5.41 -18.91 3.66
CA LEU A 249 4.69 -17.66 3.53
C LEU A 249 5.13 -16.94 2.26
N SER A 250 4.17 -16.29 1.60
CA SER A 250 4.46 -15.61 0.34
C SER A 250 4.95 -14.19 0.61
N ALA A 251 5.96 -13.78 -0.13
CA ALA A 251 6.38 -12.39 -0.14
C ALA A 251 5.27 -11.50 -0.75
N ASP A 252 5.08 -10.32 -0.17
CA ASP A 252 4.14 -9.32 -0.69
C ASP A 252 4.76 -7.91 -0.67
N PRO A 253 5.82 -7.68 -1.50
CA PRO A 253 6.52 -6.40 -1.53
C PRO A 253 5.64 -5.29 -2.10
N VAL A 254 5.85 -4.07 -1.57
CA VAL A 254 5.22 -2.85 -2.06
C VAL A 254 5.62 -2.59 -3.51
N VAL A 255 4.67 -2.22 -4.35
CA VAL A 255 4.86 -1.96 -5.77
C VAL A 255 3.97 -0.82 -6.27
N PRO A 256 4.50 0.22 -6.90
CA PRO A 256 3.69 1.19 -7.65
C PRO A 256 3.16 0.54 -8.94
N LEU A 257 1.85 0.65 -9.16
CA LEU A 257 1.16 0.25 -10.38
C LEU A 257 0.66 1.50 -11.10
N ILE A 258 1.09 1.68 -12.34
CA ILE A 258 0.88 2.88 -13.12
C ILE A 258 0.09 2.53 -14.38
N ARG A 259 -0.94 3.30 -14.70
CA ARG A 259 -1.68 3.15 -15.97
C ARG A 259 -0.74 3.42 -17.15
N ASP A 260 -0.74 2.53 -18.15
CA ASP A 260 0.16 2.57 -19.34
C ASP A 260 0.22 3.96 -19.99
N ALA A 261 -0.92 4.65 -20.05
CA ALA A 261 -1.03 5.93 -20.76
C ALA A 261 -0.26 7.09 -20.11
N VAL A 262 0.13 6.96 -18.82
CA VAL A 262 0.88 8.00 -18.07
C VAL A 262 2.27 7.51 -17.62
N ALA A 263 2.60 6.25 -17.87
CA ALA A 263 3.85 5.62 -17.46
C ALA A 263 4.99 6.05 -18.38
N ASP A 264 5.65 7.18 -18.07
CA ASP A 264 6.87 7.60 -18.72
C ASP A 264 8.12 7.22 -17.90
N GLU A 265 9.29 7.31 -18.53
CA GLU A 265 10.57 6.92 -17.91
C GLU A 265 10.89 7.77 -16.67
N LYS A 266 10.61 9.08 -16.72
CA LYS A 266 10.88 10.01 -15.60
C LYS A 266 10.05 9.65 -14.37
N LEU A 267 8.76 9.34 -14.57
CA LEU A 267 7.86 8.91 -13.49
C LEU A 267 8.31 7.57 -12.91
N ILE A 268 8.62 6.59 -13.76
CA ILE A 268 9.07 5.26 -13.33
C ILE A 268 10.39 5.36 -12.54
N ASP A 269 11.34 6.19 -12.98
CA ASP A 269 12.62 6.38 -12.29
C ASP A 269 12.44 7.05 -10.93
N ALA A 270 11.54 8.05 -10.81
CA ALA A 270 11.20 8.66 -9.54
C ALA A 270 10.58 7.65 -8.56
N LEU A 271 9.62 6.86 -9.03
CA LEU A 271 8.99 5.80 -8.22
C LEU A 271 10.00 4.73 -7.78
N ASN A 272 10.90 4.31 -8.68
CA ASN A 272 11.94 3.34 -8.37
C ASN A 272 12.93 3.87 -7.33
N SER A 273 13.25 5.17 -7.39
CA SER A 273 14.15 5.82 -6.43
C SER A 273 13.55 5.83 -5.02
N LEU A 274 12.26 6.16 -4.90
CA LEU A 274 11.57 6.12 -3.61
C LEU A 274 11.42 4.68 -3.09
N SER A 275 11.03 3.74 -3.96
CA SER A 275 10.87 2.33 -3.57
C SER A 275 12.15 1.72 -3.01
N ALA A 276 13.33 2.20 -3.43
CA ALA A 276 14.63 1.72 -2.93
C ALA A 276 14.93 2.14 -1.48
N GLU A 277 14.30 3.21 -0.99
CA GLU A 277 14.49 3.73 0.36
C GLU A 277 13.52 3.11 1.38
N LEU A 278 12.46 2.46 0.89
CA LEU A 278 11.37 1.97 1.71
C LEU A 278 11.70 0.61 2.33
N LYS A 279 11.53 0.49 3.65
CA LYS A 279 11.77 -0.73 4.43
C LYS A 279 10.50 -1.20 5.13
N THR A 280 10.43 -2.48 5.49
CA THR A 280 9.26 -3.05 6.22
C THR A 280 9.05 -2.38 7.57
N GLU A 281 10.14 -1.99 8.25
CA GLU A 281 10.10 -1.29 9.52
C GLU A 281 9.46 0.11 9.40
N ASP A 282 9.60 0.78 8.25
CA ASP A 282 8.93 2.05 7.99
C ASP A 282 7.40 1.85 7.97
N LEU A 283 6.90 0.81 7.29
CA LEU A 283 5.47 0.48 7.27
C LEU A 283 4.92 0.18 8.66
N ALA A 284 5.65 -0.63 9.44
CA ALA A 284 5.25 -0.95 10.83
C ALA A 284 5.21 0.31 11.71
N ALA A 285 6.17 1.21 11.56
CA ALA A 285 6.19 2.48 12.28
C ALA A 285 5.01 3.38 11.88
N TRP A 286 4.69 3.46 10.59
CA TRP A 286 3.52 4.21 10.11
C TRP A 286 2.20 3.63 10.62
N ASN A 287 2.07 2.30 10.67
CA ASN A 287 0.88 1.65 11.23
C ASN A 287 0.74 1.96 12.71
N LYS A 288 1.85 2.02 13.46
CA LYS A 288 1.81 2.47 14.84
C LYS A 288 1.32 3.92 14.95
N SER A 289 1.89 4.84 14.16
CA SER A 289 1.47 6.25 14.17
C SER A 289 -0.01 6.41 13.79
N THR A 290 -0.49 5.76 12.72
CA THR A 290 -1.86 5.95 12.23
C THR A 290 -2.90 5.15 13.01
N ASP A 291 -2.62 3.88 13.31
CA ASP A 291 -3.62 2.97 13.89
C ASP A 291 -3.64 3.00 15.42
N VAL A 292 -2.51 3.33 16.07
CA VAL A 292 -2.40 3.41 17.54
C VAL A 292 -2.43 4.86 18.00
N ASP A 293 -1.50 5.70 17.49
CA ASP A 293 -1.31 7.09 17.94
C ASP A 293 -2.32 8.06 17.28
N LYS A 294 -3.06 7.60 16.24
CA LYS A 294 -4.13 8.32 15.53
C LYS A 294 -3.65 9.57 14.77
N GLU A 295 -2.41 9.54 14.32
CA GLU A 295 -1.87 10.58 13.45
C GLU A 295 -2.49 10.49 12.04
N GLU A 296 -2.55 11.63 11.34
CA GLU A 296 -3.05 11.67 9.98
C GLU A 296 -2.00 11.10 9.00
N PRO A 297 -2.38 10.22 8.06
CA PRO A 297 -1.45 9.62 7.10
C PRO A 297 -0.60 10.64 6.32
N ALA A 298 -1.14 11.83 6.05
CA ALA A 298 -0.42 12.90 5.36
C ALA A 298 0.72 13.47 6.19
N ASP A 299 0.50 13.64 7.51
CA ASP A 299 1.52 14.17 8.43
C ASP A 299 2.62 13.15 8.66
N VAL A 300 2.27 11.86 8.82
CA VAL A 300 3.22 10.74 8.92
C VAL A 300 4.11 10.67 7.67
N ALA A 301 3.52 10.82 6.49
CA ALA A 301 4.26 10.81 5.23
C ALA A 301 5.23 11.99 5.13
N THR A 302 4.77 13.21 5.47
CA THR A 302 5.61 14.42 5.47
C THR A 302 6.81 14.25 6.42
N ALA A 303 6.56 13.78 7.65
CA ALA A 303 7.62 13.58 8.64
C ALA A 303 8.66 12.55 8.17
N TRP A 304 8.21 11.44 7.58
CA TRP A 304 9.10 10.40 7.07
C TRP A 304 9.95 10.89 5.87
N LEU A 305 9.35 11.61 4.94
CA LEU A 305 10.08 12.18 3.80
C LEU A 305 11.17 13.16 4.25
N GLN A 306 10.85 14.03 5.22
CA GLN A 306 11.81 14.96 5.82
C GLN A 306 12.95 14.23 6.55
N ASP A 307 12.65 13.20 7.34
CA ASP A 307 13.66 12.38 8.04
C ASP A 307 14.64 11.71 7.06
N LYS A 308 14.13 11.25 5.92
CA LYS A 308 14.94 10.66 4.85
C LYS A 308 15.60 11.69 3.93
N GLY A 309 15.29 12.98 4.03
CA GLY A 309 15.80 14.02 3.11
C GLY A 309 15.28 13.88 1.69
N LEU A 310 14.01 13.44 1.55
CA LEU A 310 13.33 13.15 0.28
C LEU A 310 12.22 14.16 -0.06
N ASP A 311 11.99 15.16 0.78
CA ASP A 311 11.01 16.23 0.63
C ASP A 311 11.36 17.29 -0.44
#